data_a14674c1910d80204c2cb7d0261d21e3
#
_entry.id   a14674c1910d80204c2cb7d0261d21e3
#
_cell.length_a   1.000
_cell.length_b   1.000
_cell.length_c   1.000
_cell.angle_alpha   90.00
_cell.angle_beta   90.00
_cell.angle_gamma   90.00
#
_symmetry.space_group_name_H-M   'P 1'
#
loop_
_entity.id
_entity.type
_entity.pdbx_description
1 polymer ?
#
loop_
_entity_poly.entity_id
_entity_poly.type
_entity_poly.pdbx_seq_one_letter_code
_entity_poly.pdbx_strand_id
1 'polypeptide(L)'
;MGGAEITVSPPVVSFRETVLEKSCRTVMSKSPNKHNRLYMEARPMEEGLPEAIDEGRIGPRDDPKVRSKILSEEFGWDKDLAKKIWCFGPETTGPNMVVDMCKGVQYLNEIKDSVVAGFQWASKEGALAEEHMRGICFEICDVVLHSDAIHRGGGQIIPTARRVIYASQLTAKPRLLEPVYLVEIQAPENALGGIYSVLNQKRGHVFEEMQRSGTPLYNIKAYLPVIESFGFTSPLRAATSGQAFPLCVLDNWEMLSSDPLEPGTQTANLVLDIRKRKGLKEQITPLSEYEDKL
;
A
#
# COMPACT_ATOMS: atom_id res chain seq x y z
N MET A 1 36.79 -4.52 30.87
CA MET A 1 35.84 -5.12 29.90
C MET A 1 34.59 -4.23 29.87
N GLY A 2 34.52 -3.37 28.88
CA GLY A 2 33.34 -2.49 28.71
C GLY A 2 32.14 -3.27 28.24
N GLY A 3 31.13 -3.34 29.07
CA GLY A 3 29.83 -3.87 28.64
C GLY A 3 29.25 -2.98 27.52
N ALA A 4 28.99 -3.55 26.34
CA ALA A 4 28.29 -2.85 25.30
C ALA A 4 26.83 -2.59 25.79
N GLU A 5 26.46 -1.32 25.89
CA GLU A 5 25.06 -0.96 26.15
C GLU A 5 24.20 -1.38 24.95
N ILE A 6 23.32 -2.37 25.16
CA ILE A 6 22.35 -2.78 24.16
C ILE A 6 21.17 -1.81 24.24
N THR A 7 21.08 -0.91 23.26
CA THR A 7 19.92 -0.04 23.13
C THR A 7 18.83 -0.81 22.42
N VAL A 8 17.73 -1.09 23.12
CA VAL A 8 16.53 -1.71 22.52
C VAL A 8 15.70 -0.59 21.89
N SER A 9 15.60 -0.57 20.57
CA SER A 9 14.69 0.35 19.88
C SER A 9 13.23 -0.08 20.07
N PRO A 10 12.27 0.87 20.11
CA PRO A 10 10.86 0.51 20.16
C PRO A 10 10.46 -0.26 18.91
N PRO A 11 9.43 -1.15 19.00
CA PRO A 11 8.97 -1.91 17.85
C PRO A 11 8.52 -0.98 16.72
N VAL A 12 8.90 -1.30 15.48
CA VAL A 12 8.56 -0.53 14.30
C VAL A 12 7.52 -1.28 13.48
N VAL A 13 6.41 -0.61 13.18
CA VAL A 13 5.34 -1.13 12.33
C VAL A 13 5.47 -0.54 10.94
N SER A 14 5.47 -1.39 9.92
CA SER A 14 5.43 -0.95 8.52
C SER A 14 3.98 -0.78 8.09
N PHE A 15 3.69 0.36 7.47
CA PHE A 15 2.40 0.66 6.88
C PHE A 15 2.47 0.50 5.36
N ARG A 16 1.33 0.67 4.70
CA ARG A 16 1.26 0.75 3.24
C ARG A 16 0.50 2.02 2.86
N GLU A 17 0.87 2.61 1.73
CA GLU A 17 0.18 3.77 1.17
C GLU A 17 -0.73 3.32 0.05
N THR A 18 -1.95 3.84 0.03
CA THR A 18 -2.94 3.51 -0.98
C THR A 18 -3.75 4.75 -1.35
N VAL A 19 -4.72 4.58 -2.23
CA VAL A 19 -5.66 5.61 -2.63
C VAL A 19 -7.09 5.11 -2.44
N LEU A 20 -8.00 6.03 -2.15
CA LEU A 20 -9.40 5.69 -1.90
C LEU A 20 -10.24 5.73 -3.17
N GLU A 21 -9.96 6.67 -4.06
CA GLU A 21 -10.73 6.92 -5.27
C GLU A 21 -9.81 7.14 -6.47
N LYS A 22 -10.39 7.18 -7.66
CA LYS A 22 -9.66 7.61 -8.86
C LYS A 22 -9.25 9.07 -8.72
N SER A 23 -8.08 9.44 -9.26
CA SER A 23 -7.62 10.83 -9.33
C SER A 23 -8.74 11.75 -9.81
N CYS A 24 -8.94 12.87 -9.13
CA CYS A 24 -10.01 13.83 -9.44
C CYS A 24 -9.82 14.50 -10.81
N ARG A 25 -8.62 14.43 -11.37
CA ARG A 25 -8.26 14.90 -12.70
C ARG A 25 -7.03 14.17 -13.21
N THR A 26 -6.77 14.27 -14.51
CA THR A 26 -5.48 13.85 -15.08
C THR A 26 -4.41 14.85 -14.65
N VAL A 27 -3.35 14.38 -14.02
CA VAL A 27 -2.22 15.21 -13.60
C VAL A 27 -1.10 15.16 -14.63
N MET A 28 -0.28 16.17 -14.67
CA MET A 28 0.81 16.30 -15.62
C MET A 28 2.09 16.75 -14.91
N SER A 29 3.23 16.16 -15.30
CA SER A 29 4.55 16.62 -14.90
C SER A 29 5.43 16.81 -16.12
N LYS A 30 6.25 17.87 -16.09
CA LYS A 30 7.22 18.17 -17.13
C LYS A 30 8.59 17.64 -16.73
N SER A 31 9.37 17.20 -17.71
CA SER A 31 10.76 16.85 -17.49
C SER A 31 11.59 18.06 -17.06
N PRO A 32 12.75 17.88 -16.39
CA PRO A 32 13.59 18.99 -15.96
C PRO A 32 13.98 19.94 -17.13
N ASN A 33 14.19 19.38 -18.33
CA ASN A 33 14.47 20.18 -19.53
C ASN A 33 13.23 20.85 -20.15
N LYS A 34 12.02 20.62 -19.61
CA LYS A 34 10.74 21.15 -20.09
C LYS A 34 10.30 20.67 -21.48
N HIS A 35 10.98 19.72 -22.08
CA HIS A 35 10.67 19.22 -23.42
C HIS A 35 9.67 18.06 -23.42
N ASN A 36 9.48 17.39 -22.29
CA ASN A 36 8.61 16.21 -22.19
C ASN A 36 7.53 16.43 -21.16
N ARG A 37 6.35 15.84 -21.41
CA ARG A 37 5.21 15.86 -20.49
C ARG A 37 4.65 14.46 -20.31
N LEU A 38 4.40 14.06 -19.08
CA LEU A 38 3.72 12.80 -18.75
C LEU A 38 2.40 13.11 -18.06
N TYR A 39 1.33 12.48 -18.53
CA TYR A 39 -0.01 12.59 -17.99
C TYR A 39 -0.43 11.29 -17.35
N MET A 40 -0.94 11.34 -16.13
CA MET A 40 -1.26 10.14 -15.37
C MET A 40 -2.48 10.33 -14.47
N GLU A 41 -3.14 9.21 -14.18
CA GLU A 41 -4.17 9.09 -13.15
C GLU A 41 -3.87 7.87 -12.30
N ALA A 42 -4.23 7.92 -11.02
CA ALA A 42 -4.21 6.78 -10.12
C ALA A 42 -5.64 6.35 -9.80
N ARG A 43 -5.82 5.06 -9.56
CA ARG A 43 -7.08 4.50 -9.07
C ARG A 43 -6.84 3.32 -8.15
N PRO A 44 -7.74 3.04 -7.21
CA PRO A 44 -7.63 1.81 -6.44
C PRO A 44 -7.85 0.59 -7.35
N MET A 45 -7.15 -0.49 -7.02
CA MET A 45 -7.39 -1.78 -7.65
C MET A 45 -8.75 -2.34 -7.21
N GLU A 46 -9.31 -3.21 -8.02
CA GLU A 46 -10.51 -3.97 -7.70
C GLU A 46 -10.28 -4.81 -6.42
N GLU A 47 -11.35 -5.02 -5.67
CA GLU A 47 -11.31 -5.83 -4.45
C GLU A 47 -10.78 -7.23 -4.72
N GLY A 48 -9.84 -7.68 -3.91
CA GLY A 48 -9.20 -9.00 -4.05
C GLY A 48 -8.04 -9.04 -5.04
N LEU A 49 -7.85 -8.02 -5.88
CA LEU A 49 -6.75 -8.01 -6.85
C LEU A 49 -5.36 -7.90 -6.20
N PRO A 50 -5.14 -7.04 -5.19
CA PRO A 50 -3.84 -7.01 -4.50
C PRO A 50 -3.47 -8.36 -3.89
N GLU A 51 -4.43 -9.06 -3.30
CA GLU A 51 -4.24 -10.39 -2.70
C GLU A 51 -3.91 -11.44 -3.77
N ALA A 52 -4.55 -11.38 -4.93
CA ALA A 52 -4.25 -12.28 -6.04
C ALA A 52 -2.82 -12.09 -6.57
N ILE A 53 -2.34 -10.86 -6.56
CA ILE A 53 -0.94 -10.55 -6.93
C ILE A 53 0.02 -11.09 -5.87
N ASP A 54 -0.28 -10.90 -4.58
CA ASP A 54 0.53 -11.43 -3.48
C ASP A 54 0.63 -12.96 -3.52
N GLU A 55 -0.46 -13.64 -3.87
CA GLU A 55 -0.53 -15.10 -3.96
C GLU A 55 0.16 -15.67 -5.21
N GLY A 56 0.60 -14.79 -6.13
CA GLY A 56 1.24 -15.20 -7.37
C GLY A 56 0.28 -15.67 -8.46
N ARG A 57 -1.03 -15.50 -8.29
CA ARG A 57 -2.03 -15.84 -9.31
C ARG A 57 -1.93 -14.94 -10.52
N ILE A 58 -1.50 -13.71 -10.31
CA ILE A 58 -1.25 -12.69 -11.33
C ILE A 58 0.15 -12.13 -11.08
N GLY A 59 0.99 -12.12 -12.10
CA GLY A 59 2.36 -11.62 -11.96
C GLY A 59 3.00 -11.22 -13.28
N PRO A 60 4.20 -10.61 -13.22
CA PRO A 60 4.86 -10.07 -14.40
C PRO A 60 5.35 -11.14 -15.38
N ARG A 61 5.54 -12.36 -14.92
CA ARG A 61 6.04 -13.48 -15.75
C ARG A 61 4.95 -14.35 -16.37
N ASP A 62 3.70 -14.03 -16.08
CA ASP A 62 2.57 -14.78 -16.60
C ASP A 62 2.40 -14.58 -18.11
N ASP A 63 1.88 -15.58 -18.79
CA ASP A 63 1.44 -15.43 -20.17
C ASP A 63 0.38 -14.32 -20.23
N PRO A 64 0.56 -13.30 -21.07
CA PRO A 64 -0.39 -12.19 -21.19
C PRO A 64 -1.83 -12.64 -21.47
N LYS A 65 -2.02 -13.73 -22.20
CA LYS A 65 -3.35 -14.27 -22.48
C LYS A 65 -4.02 -14.86 -21.26
N VAL A 66 -3.28 -15.62 -20.45
CA VAL A 66 -3.77 -16.23 -19.20
C VAL A 66 -4.08 -15.14 -18.18
N ARG A 67 -3.17 -14.20 -18.02
CA ARG A 67 -3.35 -13.06 -17.10
C ARG A 67 -4.54 -12.20 -17.51
N SER A 68 -4.69 -11.88 -18.78
CA SER A 68 -5.82 -11.15 -19.32
C SER A 68 -7.16 -11.86 -19.05
N LYS A 69 -7.19 -13.19 -19.17
CA LYS A 69 -8.36 -14.00 -18.87
C LYS A 69 -8.76 -13.90 -17.40
N ILE A 70 -7.83 -14.05 -16.48
CA ILE A 70 -8.07 -13.93 -15.04
C ILE A 70 -8.59 -12.54 -14.69
N LEU A 71 -7.95 -11.50 -15.19
CA LEU A 71 -8.35 -10.10 -14.95
C LEU A 71 -9.75 -9.81 -15.49
N SER A 72 -10.08 -10.32 -16.67
CA SER A 72 -11.38 -10.12 -17.29
C SER A 72 -12.49 -10.88 -16.54
N GLU A 73 -12.28 -12.17 -16.25
CA GLU A 73 -13.30 -13.04 -15.66
C GLU A 73 -13.53 -12.78 -14.16
N GLU A 74 -12.46 -12.55 -13.40
CA GLU A 74 -12.56 -12.39 -11.95
C GLU A 74 -12.68 -10.93 -11.49
N PHE A 75 -12.10 -9.99 -12.24
CA PHE A 75 -12.00 -8.58 -11.82
C PHE A 75 -12.71 -7.61 -12.77
N GLY A 76 -13.30 -8.10 -13.82
CA GLY A 76 -14.11 -7.27 -14.72
C GLY A 76 -13.31 -6.37 -15.67
N TRP A 77 -12.04 -6.65 -15.89
CA TRP A 77 -11.20 -5.88 -16.81
C TRP A 77 -11.58 -6.13 -18.27
N ASP A 78 -11.42 -5.11 -19.10
CA ASP A 78 -11.40 -5.29 -20.55
C ASP A 78 -10.14 -6.11 -20.91
N LYS A 79 -10.31 -7.13 -21.76
CA LYS A 79 -9.21 -8.03 -22.18
C LYS A 79 -8.09 -7.27 -22.89
N ASP A 80 -8.41 -6.26 -23.69
CA ASP A 80 -7.41 -5.48 -24.40
C ASP A 80 -6.62 -4.60 -23.42
N LEU A 81 -7.29 -4.02 -22.45
CA LEU A 81 -6.66 -3.23 -21.39
C LEU A 81 -5.73 -4.09 -20.52
N ALA A 82 -6.17 -5.31 -20.20
CA ALA A 82 -5.37 -6.23 -19.38
C ALA A 82 -4.05 -6.64 -20.04
N LYS A 83 -3.95 -6.55 -21.37
CA LYS A 83 -2.71 -6.79 -22.13
C LYS A 83 -1.76 -5.60 -22.11
N LYS A 84 -2.21 -4.44 -21.65
CA LYS A 84 -1.44 -3.18 -21.64
C LYS A 84 -0.80 -2.88 -20.28
N ILE A 85 -0.72 -3.85 -19.40
CA ILE A 85 0.01 -3.73 -18.15
C ILE A 85 1.52 -3.72 -18.46
N TRP A 86 2.19 -2.64 -18.06
CA TRP A 86 3.63 -2.52 -18.26
C TRP A 86 4.44 -3.24 -17.20
N CYS A 87 4.02 -3.13 -15.93
CA CYS A 87 4.77 -3.69 -14.83
C CYS A 87 3.95 -3.74 -13.54
N PHE A 88 4.48 -4.50 -12.59
CA PHE A 88 4.04 -4.54 -11.20
C PHE A 88 5.15 -3.96 -10.33
N GLY A 89 4.83 -3.48 -9.15
CA GLY A 89 5.80 -2.96 -8.20
C GLY A 89 5.21 -2.73 -6.81
N PRO A 90 6.05 -2.47 -5.79
CA PRO A 90 7.51 -2.33 -5.85
C PRO A 90 8.22 -3.67 -6.09
N GLU A 91 9.51 -3.57 -6.42
CA GLU A 91 10.38 -4.76 -6.59
C GLU A 91 9.89 -5.75 -7.67
N THR A 92 9.28 -5.25 -8.72
CA THR A 92 8.75 -5.97 -9.90
C THR A 92 7.57 -6.92 -9.65
N THR A 93 7.32 -7.31 -8.42
CA THR A 93 6.27 -8.29 -8.07
C THR A 93 5.22 -7.75 -7.11
N GLY A 94 5.36 -6.52 -6.63
CA GLY A 94 4.46 -5.92 -5.64
C GLY A 94 3.05 -5.64 -6.17
N PRO A 95 2.10 -5.35 -5.28
CA PRO A 95 0.68 -5.26 -5.60
C PRO A 95 0.24 -3.88 -6.11
N ASN A 96 1.01 -3.29 -6.98
CA ASN A 96 0.67 -2.08 -7.72
C ASN A 96 1.07 -2.29 -9.17
N MET A 97 0.50 -1.51 -10.07
CA MET A 97 0.79 -1.66 -11.49
C MET A 97 0.73 -0.34 -12.25
N VAL A 98 1.37 -0.34 -13.41
CA VAL A 98 1.24 0.72 -14.42
C VAL A 98 0.59 0.12 -15.65
N VAL A 99 -0.43 0.80 -16.14
CA VAL A 99 -1.20 0.41 -17.32
C VAL A 99 -1.10 1.52 -18.37
N ASP A 100 -0.85 1.11 -19.62
CA ASP A 100 -0.80 2.01 -20.76
C ASP A 100 -2.21 2.30 -21.28
N MET A 101 -2.64 3.55 -21.12
CA MET A 101 -3.91 4.07 -21.65
C MET A 101 -3.69 5.00 -22.84
N CYS A 102 -2.45 5.16 -23.30
CA CYS A 102 -2.13 6.07 -24.38
C CYS A 102 -2.70 5.59 -25.72
N LYS A 103 -3.09 6.55 -26.55
CA LYS A 103 -3.55 6.27 -27.93
C LYS A 103 -2.84 7.21 -28.89
N GLY A 104 -2.21 6.62 -29.93
CA GLY A 104 -1.62 7.39 -31.02
C GLY A 104 -0.45 8.29 -30.61
N VAL A 105 0.29 7.94 -29.58
CA VAL A 105 1.47 8.70 -29.14
C VAL A 105 2.74 8.18 -29.78
N GLN A 106 3.70 9.07 -30.04
CA GLN A 106 5.00 8.74 -30.61
C GLN A 106 6.02 8.51 -29.49
N TYR A 107 6.99 7.62 -29.74
CA TYR A 107 8.16 7.36 -28.89
C TYR A 107 7.84 6.71 -27.54
N LEU A 108 6.61 6.27 -27.31
CA LEU A 108 6.18 5.70 -26.03
C LEU A 108 7.03 4.49 -25.62
N ASN A 109 7.32 3.59 -26.55
CA ASN A 109 8.14 2.40 -26.30
C ASN A 109 9.56 2.74 -25.87
N GLU A 110 10.10 3.87 -26.31
CA GLU A 110 11.46 4.29 -25.99
C GLU A 110 11.59 4.79 -24.56
N ILE A 111 10.48 5.30 -23.96
CA ILE A 111 10.48 5.80 -22.58
C ILE A 111 9.91 4.79 -21.58
N LYS A 112 9.38 3.67 -22.06
CA LYS A 112 8.73 2.67 -21.20
C LYS A 112 9.61 2.23 -20.03
N ASP A 113 10.85 1.83 -20.30
CA ASP A 113 11.77 1.35 -19.26
C ASP A 113 12.09 2.43 -18.23
N SER A 114 12.19 3.68 -18.65
CA SER A 114 12.41 4.81 -17.75
C SER A 114 11.20 5.09 -16.86
N VAL A 115 9.99 5.00 -17.42
CA VAL A 115 8.75 5.11 -16.64
C VAL A 115 8.64 3.98 -15.62
N VAL A 116 8.96 2.76 -16.02
CA VAL A 116 8.98 1.59 -15.12
C VAL A 116 9.99 1.81 -13.99
N ALA A 117 11.19 2.30 -14.27
CA ALA A 117 12.18 2.60 -13.24
C ALA A 117 11.69 3.66 -12.25
N GLY A 118 11.07 4.71 -12.73
CA GLY A 118 10.43 5.74 -11.87
C GLY A 118 9.32 5.17 -11.01
N PHE A 119 8.52 4.29 -11.55
CA PHE A 119 7.44 3.60 -10.84
C PHE A 119 7.98 2.64 -9.77
N GLN A 120 9.02 1.87 -10.05
CA GLN A 120 9.60 0.98 -9.04
C GLN A 120 10.09 1.79 -7.84
N TRP A 121 10.70 2.92 -8.07
CA TRP A 121 11.14 3.82 -7.01
C TRP A 121 9.94 4.41 -6.25
N ALA A 122 8.98 5.01 -6.94
CA ALA A 122 7.83 5.66 -6.33
C ALA A 122 6.94 4.70 -5.53
N SER A 123 6.72 3.48 -6.03
CA SER A 123 5.92 2.47 -5.35
C SER A 123 6.59 1.90 -4.09
N LYS A 124 7.90 1.95 -4.04
CA LYS A 124 8.68 1.56 -2.86
C LYS A 124 8.71 2.66 -1.80
N GLU A 125 8.71 3.91 -2.22
CA GLU A 125 8.76 5.09 -1.36
C GLU A 125 7.61 6.04 -1.71
N GLY A 126 6.43 5.80 -1.12
CA GLY A 126 5.24 6.58 -1.41
C GLY A 126 5.30 8.04 -0.98
N ALA A 127 4.40 8.86 -1.50
CA ALA A 127 4.39 10.32 -1.30
C ALA A 127 4.03 10.76 0.12
N LEU A 128 3.41 9.90 0.92
CA LEU A 128 2.98 10.28 2.28
C LEU A 128 4.12 10.16 3.29
N ALA A 129 4.68 8.98 3.44
CA ALA A 129 5.66 8.67 4.48
C ALA A 129 6.77 7.73 4.00
N GLU A 130 7.00 7.67 2.71
CA GLU A 130 7.95 6.75 2.08
C GLU A 130 7.75 5.28 2.50
N GLU A 131 6.49 4.90 2.70
CA GLU A 131 6.09 3.50 2.87
C GLU A 131 5.77 2.89 1.50
N HIS A 132 5.85 1.55 1.40
CA HIS A 132 5.46 0.86 0.17
C HIS A 132 4.00 1.15 -0.18
N MET A 133 3.71 1.34 -1.44
CA MET A 133 2.35 1.42 -1.94
C MET A 133 1.71 0.03 -2.04
N ARG A 134 0.39 -0.04 -1.93
CA ARG A 134 -0.39 -1.26 -2.08
C ARG A 134 -1.76 -0.97 -2.68
N GLY A 135 -2.11 -1.72 -3.71
CA GLY A 135 -3.45 -1.69 -4.28
C GLY A 135 -3.73 -0.50 -5.17
N ILE A 136 -2.72 0.09 -5.78
CA ILE A 136 -2.88 1.22 -6.69
C ILE A 136 -2.59 0.80 -8.13
N CYS A 137 -3.48 1.19 -9.03
CA CYS A 137 -3.28 1.08 -10.47
C CYS A 137 -3.00 2.48 -11.03
N PHE A 138 -1.82 2.68 -11.58
CA PHE A 138 -1.44 3.92 -12.24
C PHE A 138 -1.69 3.78 -13.75
N GLU A 139 -2.46 4.71 -14.28
CA GLU A 139 -2.81 4.76 -15.70
C GLU A 139 -2.03 5.88 -16.35
N ILE A 140 -1.12 5.55 -17.26
CA ILE A 140 -0.47 6.55 -18.10
C ILE A 140 -1.42 6.92 -19.24
N CYS A 141 -1.90 8.16 -19.20
CA CYS A 141 -3.00 8.60 -20.05
C CYS A 141 -2.53 9.17 -21.38
N ASP A 142 -1.44 9.92 -21.35
CA ASP A 142 -0.88 10.59 -22.51
C ASP A 142 0.58 10.97 -22.26
N VAL A 143 1.32 11.19 -23.32
CA VAL A 143 2.70 11.68 -23.29
C VAL A 143 2.91 12.67 -24.42
N VAL A 144 3.72 13.70 -24.16
CA VAL A 144 4.25 14.61 -25.16
C VAL A 144 5.75 14.55 -25.05
N LEU A 145 6.42 14.04 -26.07
CA LEU A 145 7.85 13.77 -26.05
C LEU A 145 8.56 14.56 -27.15
N HIS A 146 9.78 15.01 -26.82
CA HIS A 146 10.63 15.68 -27.81
C HIS A 146 11.04 14.70 -28.92
N SER A 147 11.07 15.18 -30.16
CA SER A 147 11.43 14.36 -31.32
C SER A 147 12.89 13.87 -31.32
N ASP A 148 13.78 14.61 -30.64
CA ASP A 148 15.18 14.24 -30.50
C ASP A 148 15.39 13.35 -29.26
N ALA A 149 15.97 12.16 -29.47
CA ALA A 149 16.23 11.19 -28.42
C ALA A 149 17.10 11.72 -27.27
N ILE A 150 17.97 12.68 -27.52
CA ILE A 150 18.82 13.30 -26.51
C ILE A 150 17.98 13.96 -25.41
N HIS A 151 16.83 14.54 -25.76
CA HIS A 151 15.98 15.28 -24.85
C HIS A 151 14.98 14.42 -24.09
N ARG A 152 14.87 13.13 -24.40
CA ARG A 152 13.98 12.17 -23.73
C ARG A 152 14.70 10.98 -23.10
N GLY A 153 15.92 11.18 -22.67
CA GLY A 153 16.72 10.15 -21.99
C GLY A 153 16.22 9.84 -20.58
N GLY A 154 16.77 8.76 -20.01
CA GLY A 154 16.40 8.30 -18.65
C GLY A 154 16.56 9.38 -17.57
N GLY A 155 17.59 10.20 -17.66
CA GLY A 155 17.81 11.32 -16.72
C GLY A 155 16.70 12.39 -16.74
N GLN A 156 15.93 12.46 -17.81
CA GLN A 156 14.77 13.34 -17.93
C GLN A 156 13.47 12.63 -17.56
N ILE A 157 13.28 11.40 -17.98
CA ILE A 157 12.00 10.68 -17.86
C ILE A 157 11.82 10.06 -16.47
N ILE A 158 12.85 9.45 -15.89
CA ILE A 158 12.74 8.76 -14.57
C ILE A 158 12.23 9.71 -13.47
N PRO A 159 12.84 10.91 -13.25
CA PRO A 159 12.36 11.82 -12.22
C PRO A 159 10.97 12.38 -12.55
N THR A 160 10.64 12.56 -13.82
CA THR A 160 9.31 13.02 -14.24
C THR A 160 8.23 11.98 -13.98
N ALA A 161 8.52 10.71 -14.28
CA ALA A 161 7.62 9.60 -13.97
C ALA A 161 7.35 9.51 -12.48
N ARG A 162 8.38 9.60 -11.65
CA ARG A 162 8.23 9.61 -10.18
C ARG A 162 7.36 10.76 -9.71
N ARG A 163 7.58 11.97 -10.21
CA ARG A 163 6.80 13.16 -9.84
C ARG A 163 5.33 13.01 -10.22
N VAL A 164 5.03 12.57 -11.44
CA VAL A 164 3.64 12.42 -11.89
C VAL A 164 2.92 11.28 -11.16
N ILE A 165 3.62 10.24 -10.77
CA ILE A 165 3.08 9.16 -9.93
C ILE A 165 2.67 9.71 -8.57
N TYR A 166 3.50 10.49 -7.92
CA TYR A 166 3.16 11.15 -6.65
C TYR A 166 2.00 12.12 -6.80
N ALA A 167 1.97 12.92 -7.87
CA ALA A 167 0.85 13.81 -8.14
C ALA A 167 -0.46 13.04 -8.33
N SER A 168 -0.43 11.92 -9.04
CA SER A 168 -1.62 11.09 -9.23
C SER A 168 -2.09 10.44 -7.92
N GLN A 169 -1.17 10.00 -7.08
CA GLN A 169 -1.49 9.47 -5.75
C GLN A 169 -2.17 10.52 -4.87
N LEU A 170 -1.62 11.73 -4.81
CA LEU A 170 -2.13 12.81 -3.96
C LEU A 170 -3.50 13.34 -4.42
N THR A 171 -3.85 13.19 -5.69
CA THR A 171 -5.17 13.60 -6.22
C THR A 171 -6.24 12.51 -6.13
N ALA A 172 -5.88 11.33 -5.67
CA ALA A 172 -6.76 10.14 -5.61
C ALA A 172 -7.22 9.82 -4.19
N LYS A 173 -7.29 10.80 -3.30
CA LYS A 173 -7.57 10.65 -1.87
C LYS A 173 -6.65 9.61 -1.23
N PRO A 174 -5.38 9.97 -1.00
CA PRO A 174 -4.41 9.03 -0.43
C PRO A 174 -4.82 8.60 0.98
N ARG A 175 -4.51 7.35 1.32
CA ARG A 175 -4.82 6.74 2.60
C ARG A 175 -3.65 5.85 3.06
N LEU A 176 -3.62 5.55 4.35
CA LEU A 176 -2.72 4.53 4.90
C LEU A 176 -3.47 3.23 5.15
N LEU A 177 -2.78 2.13 4.90
CA LEU A 177 -3.18 0.79 5.31
C LEU A 177 -2.33 0.39 6.51
N GLU A 178 -2.97 -0.10 7.57
CA GLU A 178 -2.29 -0.69 8.71
C GLU A 178 -2.27 -2.22 8.62
N PRO A 179 -1.19 -2.88 9.06
CA PRO A 179 -1.17 -4.32 9.11
C PRO A 179 -2.06 -4.84 10.24
N VAL A 180 -2.71 -5.97 10.00
CA VAL A 180 -3.64 -6.58 10.94
C VAL A 180 -3.29 -8.04 11.14
N TYR A 181 -3.20 -8.46 12.42
CA TYR A 181 -3.03 -9.86 12.79
C TYR A 181 -4.36 -10.61 12.83
N LEU A 182 -4.33 -11.85 12.38
CA LEU A 182 -5.29 -12.86 12.79
C LEU A 182 -4.80 -13.44 14.12
N VAL A 183 -5.60 -13.30 15.16
CA VAL A 183 -5.31 -13.79 16.50
C VAL A 183 -6.21 -14.98 16.78
N GLU A 184 -5.62 -16.11 17.14
CA GLU A 184 -6.33 -17.28 17.65
C GLU A 184 -6.06 -17.42 19.15
N ILE A 185 -7.12 -17.50 19.93
CA ILE A 185 -7.04 -17.64 21.38
C ILE A 185 -7.84 -18.87 21.81
N GLN A 186 -7.19 -19.77 22.54
CA GLN A 186 -7.85 -20.90 23.17
C GLN A 186 -8.01 -20.63 24.67
N ALA A 187 -9.22 -20.77 25.18
CA ALA A 187 -9.50 -20.51 26.59
C ALA A 187 -10.78 -21.19 27.06
N PRO A 188 -10.91 -21.47 28.38
CA PRO A 188 -12.16 -21.95 28.95
C PRO A 188 -13.23 -20.86 28.96
N GLU A 189 -14.50 -21.26 29.09
CA GLU A 189 -15.66 -20.38 29.06
C GLU A 189 -15.56 -19.20 30.04
N ASN A 190 -15.05 -19.43 31.24
CA ASN A 190 -14.92 -18.40 32.28
C ASN A 190 -13.91 -17.30 31.94
N ALA A 191 -13.04 -17.51 30.96
CA ALA A 191 -12.07 -16.52 30.49
C ALA A 191 -12.58 -15.65 29.32
N LEU A 192 -13.70 -16.00 28.68
CA LEU A 192 -14.21 -15.33 27.49
C LEU A 192 -14.48 -13.84 27.72
N GLY A 193 -15.10 -13.49 28.83
CA GLY A 193 -15.38 -12.08 29.15
C GLY A 193 -14.13 -11.21 29.23
N GLY A 194 -13.06 -11.73 29.83
CA GLY A 194 -11.76 -11.05 29.89
C GLY A 194 -11.13 -10.88 28.52
N ILE A 195 -11.23 -11.89 27.67
CA ILE A 195 -10.71 -11.86 26.30
C ILE A 195 -11.40 -10.79 25.47
N TYR A 196 -12.72 -10.77 25.48
CA TYR A 196 -13.52 -9.75 24.77
C TYR A 196 -13.20 -8.33 25.26
N SER A 197 -13.07 -8.15 26.56
CA SER A 197 -12.73 -6.85 27.15
C SER A 197 -11.38 -6.34 26.67
N VAL A 198 -10.35 -7.17 26.70
CA VAL A 198 -8.99 -6.80 26.27
C VAL A 198 -8.96 -6.51 24.77
N LEU A 199 -9.59 -7.34 23.94
CA LEU A 199 -9.67 -7.12 22.50
C LEU A 199 -10.37 -5.80 22.16
N ASN A 200 -11.48 -5.49 22.84
CA ASN A 200 -12.20 -4.22 22.62
C ASN A 200 -11.33 -3.01 22.97
N GLN A 201 -10.54 -3.07 24.03
CA GLN A 201 -9.63 -1.99 24.42
C GLN A 201 -8.50 -1.79 23.40
N LYS A 202 -8.16 -2.83 22.65
CA LYS A 202 -7.08 -2.83 21.64
C LYS A 202 -7.60 -2.72 20.20
N ARG A 203 -8.79 -2.23 19.98
CA ARG A 203 -9.44 -2.17 18.65
C ARG A 203 -9.53 -3.54 17.95
N GLY A 204 -9.53 -4.62 18.71
CA GLY A 204 -9.70 -5.97 18.19
C GLY A 204 -11.14 -6.25 17.79
N HIS A 205 -11.34 -7.09 16.80
CA HIS A 205 -12.65 -7.50 16.32
C HIS A 205 -12.76 -9.01 16.27
N VAL A 206 -13.61 -9.59 17.12
CA VAL A 206 -13.88 -11.02 17.14
C VAL A 206 -14.86 -11.36 16.01
N PHE A 207 -14.48 -12.31 15.15
CA PHE A 207 -15.34 -12.75 14.06
C PHE A 207 -15.75 -14.21 14.16
N GLU A 208 -15.12 -15.02 15.02
CA GLU A 208 -15.48 -16.40 15.24
C GLU A 208 -15.26 -16.80 16.70
N GLU A 209 -16.23 -17.50 17.26
CA GLU A 209 -16.17 -18.14 18.57
C GLU A 209 -16.73 -19.54 18.41
N MET A 210 -15.91 -20.57 18.70
CA MET A 210 -16.30 -21.96 18.50
C MET A 210 -15.81 -22.82 19.66
N GLN A 211 -16.70 -23.62 20.23
CA GLN A 211 -16.32 -24.62 21.22
C GLN A 211 -15.68 -25.82 20.53
N ARG A 212 -14.51 -26.24 21.03
CA ARG A 212 -13.84 -27.43 20.50
C ARG A 212 -14.58 -28.70 20.95
N SER A 213 -14.89 -29.57 20.00
CA SER A 213 -15.53 -30.85 20.26
C SER A 213 -14.73 -31.72 21.26
N GLY A 214 -15.39 -32.22 22.28
CA GLY A 214 -14.80 -33.11 23.29
C GLY A 214 -13.91 -32.42 24.31
N THR A 215 -13.86 -31.08 24.35
CA THR A 215 -13.10 -30.30 25.32
C THR A 215 -13.95 -29.13 25.87
N PRO A 216 -13.65 -28.63 27.10
CA PRO A 216 -14.32 -27.44 27.63
C PRO A 216 -13.72 -26.14 27.07
N LEU A 217 -12.86 -26.21 26.07
CA LEU A 217 -12.16 -25.05 25.51
C LEU A 217 -12.91 -24.45 24.33
N TYR A 218 -12.87 -23.11 24.27
CA TYR A 218 -13.33 -22.32 23.16
C TYR A 218 -12.14 -21.84 22.33
N ASN A 219 -12.33 -21.77 21.01
CA ASN A 219 -11.40 -21.17 20.09
C ASN A 219 -12.00 -19.86 19.60
N ILE A 220 -11.29 -18.76 19.84
CA ILE A 220 -11.69 -17.42 19.41
C ILE A 220 -10.75 -16.95 18.31
N LYS A 221 -11.32 -16.47 17.21
CA LYS A 221 -10.57 -15.83 16.13
C LYS A 221 -10.95 -14.36 16.07
N ALA A 222 -9.95 -13.51 16.06
CA ALA A 222 -10.12 -12.07 16.03
C ALA A 222 -9.10 -11.41 15.12
N TYR A 223 -9.46 -10.24 14.60
CA TYR A 223 -8.51 -9.34 13.96
C TYR A 223 -8.00 -8.33 14.96
N LEU A 224 -6.68 -8.12 15.00
CA LEU A 224 -6.03 -7.18 15.91
C LEU A 224 -5.02 -6.35 15.13
N PRO A 225 -5.13 -5.00 15.11
CA PRO A 225 -4.11 -4.16 14.51
C PRO A 225 -2.73 -4.44 15.11
N VAL A 226 -1.71 -4.57 14.26
CA VAL A 226 -0.35 -4.88 14.72
C VAL A 226 0.14 -3.82 15.70
N ILE A 227 -0.17 -2.55 15.47
CA ILE A 227 0.23 -1.45 16.36
C ILE A 227 -0.33 -1.61 17.77
N GLU A 228 -1.48 -2.27 17.93
CA GLU A 228 -2.12 -2.53 19.23
C GLU A 228 -1.68 -3.86 19.85
N SER A 229 -0.94 -4.68 19.12
CA SER A 229 -0.50 -6.01 19.58
C SER A 229 0.66 -5.95 20.56
N PHE A 230 1.40 -4.86 20.59
CA PHE A 230 2.52 -4.69 21.51
C PHE A 230 2.00 -4.55 22.92
N GLY A 231 2.48 -5.42 23.82
CA GLY A 231 1.98 -5.49 25.18
C GLY A 231 0.58 -6.09 25.35
N PHE A 232 0.03 -6.75 24.31
CA PHE A 232 -1.29 -7.39 24.35
C PHE A 232 -1.34 -8.62 25.27
N THR A 233 -0.26 -9.39 25.31
CA THR A 233 -0.21 -10.65 26.07
C THR A 233 -0.36 -10.44 27.57
N SER A 234 0.25 -9.40 28.12
CA SER A 234 0.22 -9.12 29.58
C SER A 234 -1.20 -8.78 30.08
N PRO A 235 -1.93 -7.82 29.48
CA PRO A 235 -3.34 -7.59 29.85
C PRO A 235 -4.24 -8.81 29.63
N LEU A 236 -3.99 -9.57 28.57
CA LEU A 236 -4.76 -10.80 28.29
C LEU A 236 -4.58 -11.83 29.39
N ARG A 237 -3.35 -12.07 29.82
CA ARG A 237 -3.07 -12.98 30.94
C ARG A 237 -3.69 -12.51 32.25
N ALA A 238 -3.59 -11.21 32.53
CA ALA A 238 -4.17 -10.64 33.74
C ALA A 238 -5.70 -10.78 33.76
N ALA A 239 -6.39 -10.56 32.62
CA ALA A 239 -7.84 -10.66 32.51
C ALA A 239 -8.35 -12.11 32.52
N THR A 240 -7.51 -13.10 32.24
CA THR A 240 -7.89 -14.51 32.10
C THR A 240 -7.22 -15.40 33.11
N SER A 241 -6.57 -14.84 34.13
CA SER A 241 -5.80 -15.60 35.16
C SER A 241 -4.77 -16.56 34.53
N GLY A 242 -4.12 -16.17 33.46
CA GLY A 242 -3.11 -16.95 32.76
C GLY A 242 -3.64 -18.08 31.88
N GLN A 243 -4.96 -18.16 31.68
CA GLN A 243 -5.60 -19.28 30.98
C GLN A 243 -5.65 -19.12 29.47
N ALA A 244 -5.46 -17.92 28.95
CA ALA A 244 -5.53 -17.65 27.51
C ALA A 244 -4.14 -17.48 26.90
N PHE A 245 -3.92 -18.15 25.76
CA PHE A 245 -2.69 -18.06 24.97
C PHE A 245 -3.02 -17.58 23.57
N PRO A 246 -2.52 -16.41 23.14
CA PRO A 246 -2.73 -15.91 21.80
C PRO A 246 -1.69 -16.45 20.83
N LEU A 247 -2.12 -16.79 19.61
CA LEU A 247 -1.27 -17.01 18.46
C LEU A 247 -1.59 -15.94 17.42
N CYS A 248 -0.60 -15.15 17.03
CA CYS A 248 -0.77 -14.04 16.10
C CYS A 248 -0.05 -14.31 14.79
N VAL A 249 -0.76 -14.17 13.68
CA VAL A 249 -0.22 -14.31 12.32
C VAL A 249 -0.65 -13.10 11.49
N LEU A 250 0.27 -12.50 10.74
CA LEU A 250 -0.07 -11.40 9.83
C LEU A 250 -1.06 -11.91 8.78
N ASP A 251 -2.22 -11.27 8.68
CA ASP A 251 -3.31 -11.71 7.82
C ASP A 251 -3.60 -10.73 6.68
N ASN A 252 -3.88 -9.47 6.99
CA ASN A 252 -4.33 -8.51 6.00
C ASN A 252 -3.90 -7.08 6.32
N TRP A 253 -4.31 -6.17 5.44
CA TRP A 253 -4.12 -4.74 5.56
C TRP A 253 -5.48 -4.06 5.62
N GLU A 254 -5.69 -3.17 6.56
CA GLU A 254 -6.93 -2.40 6.70
C GLU A 254 -6.67 -0.91 6.52
N MET A 255 -7.58 -0.26 5.79
CA MET A 255 -7.49 1.17 5.53
C MET A 255 -7.89 1.98 6.75
N LEU A 256 -7.02 2.93 7.14
CA LEU A 256 -7.36 3.95 8.12
C LEU A 256 -8.29 4.98 7.48
N SER A 257 -9.40 5.29 8.15
CA SER A 257 -10.50 6.07 7.55
C SER A 257 -10.21 7.56 7.41
N SER A 258 -9.35 8.12 8.28
CA SER A 258 -9.09 9.56 8.28
C SER A 258 -8.11 9.97 7.18
N ASP A 259 -8.26 11.22 6.72
CA ASP A 259 -7.43 11.79 5.67
C ASP A 259 -6.04 12.16 6.21
N PRO A 260 -4.95 11.56 5.67
CA PRO A 260 -3.60 11.90 6.13
C PRO A 260 -3.16 13.31 5.72
N LEU A 261 -3.84 13.95 4.78
CA LEU A 261 -3.53 15.31 4.34
C LEU A 261 -4.25 16.37 5.18
N GLU A 262 -5.27 15.99 5.95
CA GLU A 262 -6.00 16.91 6.83
C GLU A 262 -5.30 17.00 8.19
N PRO A 263 -4.76 18.15 8.57
CA PRO A 263 -4.07 18.32 9.85
C PRO A 263 -4.98 18.00 11.04
N GLY A 264 -4.41 17.35 12.05
CA GLY A 264 -5.13 17.00 13.28
C GLY A 264 -5.88 15.67 13.23
N THR A 265 -5.95 14.99 12.08
CA THR A 265 -6.53 13.66 11.99
C THR A 265 -5.57 12.62 12.59
N GLN A 266 -6.11 11.49 13.02
CA GLN A 266 -5.30 10.38 13.54
C GLN A 266 -4.27 9.90 12.51
N THR A 267 -4.68 9.76 11.26
CA THR A 267 -3.78 9.30 10.19
C THR A 267 -2.72 10.36 9.86
N ALA A 268 -3.07 11.65 9.88
CA ALA A 268 -2.09 12.73 9.67
C ALA A 268 -1.01 12.73 10.77
N ASN A 269 -1.41 12.53 12.02
CA ASN A 269 -0.46 12.43 13.14
C ASN A 269 0.43 11.20 13.01
N LEU A 270 -0.12 10.08 12.58
CA LEU A 270 0.63 8.85 12.35
C LEU A 270 1.66 9.03 11.22
N VAL A 271 1.28 9.66 10.13
CA VAL A 271 2.20 10.00 9.02
C VAL A 271 3.33 10.90 9.53
N LEU A 272 3.01 11.90 10.34
CA LEU A 272 3.99 12.79 10.95
C LEU A 272 5.03 12.00 11.76
N ASP A 273 4.58 11.10 12.61
CA ASP A 273 5.44 10.26 13.45
C ASP A 273 6.33 9.34 12.61
N ILE A 274 5.79 8.74 11.56
CA ILE A 274 6.57 7.91 10.64
C ILE A 274 7.63 8.73 9.94
N ARG A 275 7.28 9.92 9.45
CA ARG A 275 8.22 10.82 8.79
C ARG A 275 9.35 11.27 9.71
N LYS A 276 9.03 11.65 10.95
CA LYS A 276 10.04 11.99 11.98
C LYS A 276 11.00 10.83 12.23
N ARG A 277 10.47 9.63 12.42
CA ARG A 277 11.28 8.44 12.66
C ARG A 277 12.26 8.14 11.52
N LYS A 278 11.84 8.43 10.28
CA LYS A 278 12.67 8.23 9.08
C LYS A 278 13.64 9.39 8.79
N GLY A 279 13.58 10.45 9.57
CA GLY A 279 14.41 11.63 9.34
C GLY A 279 13.94 12.50 8.18
N LEU A 280 12.69 12.36 7.77
CA LEU A 280 12.07 13.17 6.72
C LEU A 280 11.53 14.48 7.28
N LYS A 281 11.24 15.45 6.41
CA LYS A 281 10.52 16.66 6.80
C LYS A 281 9.17 16.29 7.37
N GLU A 282 8.74 16.96 8.43
CA GLU A 282 7.46 16.69 9.09
C GLU A 282 6.26 16.85 8.16
N GLN A 283 6.30 17.86 7.29
CA GLN A 283 5.22 18.08 6.32
C GLN A 283 5.39 17.19 5.09
N ILE A 284 4.27 16.65 4.63
CA ILE A 284 4.18 15.96 3.35
C ILE A 284 4.47 16.99 2.25
N THR A 285 5.27 16.61 1.26
CA THR A 285 5.55 17.48 0.12
C THR A 285 4.24 17.79 -0.61
N PRO A 286 3.93 19.07 -0.83
CA PRO A 286 2.64 19.45 -1.42
C PRO A 286 2.54 19.03 -2.88
N LEU A 287 1.30 18.88 -3.36
CA LEU A 287 1.00 18.51 -4.74
C LEU A 287 1.66 19.46 -5.76
N SER A 288 1.76 20.75 -5.44
CA SER A 288 2.38 21.75 -6.29
C SER A 288 3.84 21.48 -6.68
N GLU A 289 4.55 20.69 -5.88
CA GLU A 289 5.92 20.25 -6.19
C GLU A 289 5.97 19.10 -7.21
N TYR A 290 4.87 18.41 -7.42
CA TYR A 290 4.80 17.25 -8.29
C TYR A 290 4.01 17.52 -9.58
N GLU A 291 2.98 18.33 -9.52
CA GLU A 291 2.13 18.65 -10.66
C GLU A 291 2.55 19.99 -11.28
N ASP A 292 2.81 19.97 -12.58
CA ASP A 292 3.09 21.17 -13.35
C ASP A 292 1.82 21.66 -14.05
N LYS A 293 1.78 22.97 -14.33
CA LYS A 293 0.72 23.59 -15.11
C LYS A 293 1.11 23.65 -16.58
N LEU A 294 0.11 23.62 -17.44
CA LEU A 294 0.29 23.78 -18.89
C LEU A 294 1.00 25.07 -19.25
#